data_12841b97116b9208db6be51594dd2f5d
#
_entry.id   12841b97116b9208db6be51594dd2f5d
#
_cell.length_a   1.000
_cell.length_b   1.000
_cell.length_c   1.000
_cell.angle_alpha   90.00
_cell.angle_beta   90.00
_cell.angle_gamma   90.00
#
_symmetry.space_group_name_H-M   'P 1'
#
loop_
_entity.id
_entity.type
_entity.pdbx_description
1 polymer ?
#
loop_
_entity_poly.entity_id
_entity_poly.type
_entity_poly.pdbx_seq_one_letter_code
_entity_poly.pdbx_strand_id
1 'polypeptide(L)'
;GFAHKAKCLHNAALFRVRNAFTAHNKTALTANEKEVQGELALLKGQKSYYVPGYGILQRLMRITNNPDFFSGLPMQTAQHVIRQVCTDFKGWLASLKKYRKDPSGYTGKPKMPGYCRNDTASYLFTNQDAVIYDGKLKLPRIKIRIPVRRRHGRLMEVKVKPVSGGYELLLVYQVKDASVQSGKHAAAVDFGVDNTMAVVSDTGKSILFKGRFIKSVNQYFMKKKAERISLMSKGKETTERVWSKYLDRLSAYRTSYIRDCFHKMSRKL
;
A
#
# COMPACT_ATOMS: atom_id res chain seq x y z
N GLY A 1 -1.46 -0.28 17.93
CA GLY A 1 -0.98 -1.49 17.25
C GLY A 1 0.10 -1.18 16.19
N PHE A 2 0.70 -2.20 15.57
CA PHE A 2 1.82 -2.04 14.63
C PHE A 2 1.49 -1.16 13.42
N ALA A 3 0.28 -1.26 12.87
CA ALA A 3 -0.14 -0.43 11.73
C ALA A 3 -0.14 1.08 12.05
N HIS A 4 -0.48 1.46 13.29
CA HIS A 4 -0.38 2.85 13.73
C HIS A 4 1.08 3.29 13.89
N LYS A 5 1.91 2.45 14.54
CA LYS A 5 3.34 2.72 14.70
C LYS A 5 4.08 2.81 13.35
N ALA A 6 3.71 1.95 12.40
CA ALA A 6 4.22 2.03 11.03
C ALA A 6 3.87 3.36 10.35
N LYS A 7 2.65 3.85 10.53
CA LYS A 7 2.23 5.19 10.06
C LYS A 7 3.05 6.30 10.73
N CYS A 8 3.23 6.26 12.04
CA CYS A 8 4.00 7.28 12.77
C CYS A 8 5.46 7.30 12.31
N LEU A 9 6.10 6.12 12.20
CA LEU A 9 7.47 6.01 11.71
C LEU A 9 7.61 6.47 10.24
N HIS A 10 6.65 6.09 9.38
CA HIS A 10 6.62 6.55 7.99
C HIS A 10 6.58 8.08 7.93
N ASN A 11 5.67 8.71 8.67
CA ASN A 11 5.54 10.16 8.68
C ASN A 11 6.78 10.85 9.27
N ALA A 12 7.38 10.29 10.31
CA ALA A 12 8.62 10.81 10.91
C ALA A 12 9.81 10.74 9.92
N ALA A 13 9.92 9.66 9.15
CA ALA A 13 10.94 9.53 8.12
C ALA A 13 10.68 10.49 6.95
N LEU A 14 9.42 10.56 6.49
CA LEU A 14 9.03 11.44 5.41
C LEU A 14 9.19 12.93 5.76
N PHE A 15 8.92 13.31 7.01
CA PHE A 15 9.18 14.66 7.52
C PHE A 15 10.63 15.07 7.29
N ARG A 16 11.58 14.21 7.63
CA ARG A 16 12.99 14.46 7.46
C ARG A 16 13.41 14.57 6.00
N VAL A 17 12.95 13.64 5.16
CA VAL A 17 13.27 13.67 3.72
C VAL A 17 12.71 14.91 3.04
N ARG A 18 11.45 15.27 3.34
CA ARG A 18 10.79 16.45 2.74
C ARG A 18 11.48 17.75 3.14
N ASN A 19 11.72 17.93 4.44
CA ASN A 19 12.30 19.17 4.94
C ASN A 19 13.79 19.30 4.55
N ALA A 20 14.55 18.22 4.49
CA ALA A 20 15.91 18.26 3.92
C ALA A 20 15.88 18.67 2.43
N PHE A 21 14.97 18.08 1.64
CA PHE A 21 14.80 18.41 0.23
C PHE A 21 14.38 19.86 0.01
N THR A 22 13.38 20.35 0.76
CA THR A 22 12.89 21.73 0.59
C THR A 22 13.82 22.78 1.14
N ALA A 23 14.65 22.45 2.14
CA ALA A 23 15.69 23.34 2.67
C ALA A 23 16.85 23.58 1.71
N HIS A 24 17.06 22.65 0.75
CA HIS A 24 18.20 22.73 -0.14
C HIS A 24 18.12 23.99 -1.02
N ASN A 25 19.19 24.76 -1.05
CA ASN A 25 19.31 26.03 -1.79
C ASN A 25 18.34 27.15 -1.34
N LYS A 26 17.79 27.09 -0.12
CA LYS A 26 17.04 28.20 0.47
C LYS A 26 17.92 29.07 1.37
N THR A 27 17.70 30.37 1.30
CA THR A 27 18.31 31.36 2.19
C THR A 27 17.53 31.50 3.51
N ALA A 28 16.20 31.43 3.45
CA ALA A 28 15.33 31.50 4.61
C ALA A 28 14.66 30.14 4.85
N LEU A 29 14.98 29.48 5.97
CA LEU A 29 14.45 28.19 6.35
C LEU A 29 13.25 28.34 7.28
N THR A 30 12.24 27.51 7.08
CA THR A 30 11.13 27.34 8.03
C THR A 30 11.59 26.67 9.32
N ALA A 31 10.78 26.73 10.38
CA ALA A 31 11.11 26.07 11.66
C ALA A 31 11.37 24.57 11.49
N ASN A 32 10.55 23.86 10.73
CA ASN A 32 10.72 22.43 10.46
C ASN A 32 11.99 22.12 9.65
N GLU A 33 12.33 22.98 8.70
CA GLU A 33 13.56 22.83 7.90
C GLU A 33 14.80 23.06 8.77
N LYS A 34 14.78 24.05 9.67
CA LYS A 34 15.84 24.30 10.67
C LYS A 34 16.03 23.12 11.62
N GLU A 35 14.91 22.54 12.11
CA GLU A 35 14.92 21.36 12.95
C GLU A 35 15.66 20.20 12.25
N VAL A 36 15.26 19.87 11.03
CA VAL A 36 15.87 18.77 10.28
C VAL A 36 17.31 19.04 9.91
N GLN A 37 17.69 20.28 9.58
CA GLN A 37 19.09 20.63 9.34
C GLN A 37 19.93 20.50 10.62
N GLY A 38 19.40 20.88 11.78
CA GLY A 38 20.02 20.65 13.08
C GLY A 38 20.24 19.16 13.38
N GLU A 39 19.24 18.32 13.15
CA GLU A 39 19.37 16.86 13.29
C GLU A 39 20.46 16.29 12.35
N LEU A 40 20.51 16.75 11.09
CA LEU A 40 21.51 16.33 10.11
C LEU A 40 22.92 16.76 10.51
N ALA A 41 23.07 17.95 11.11
CA ALA A 41 24.37 18.46 11.59
C ALA A 41 24.97 17.61 12.73
N LEU A 42 24.12 16.90 13.51
CA LEU A 42 24.60 15.96 14.54
C LEU A 42 25.30 14.72 13.95
N LEU A 43 25.12 14.46 12.66
CA LEU A 43 25.79 13.36 11.95
C LEU A 43 27.20 13.80 11.56
N LYS A 44 28.20 13.52 12.42
CA LYS A 44 29.60 13.89 12.20
C LYS A 44 30.13 13.47 10.83
N GLY A 45 30.87 14.37 10.17
CA GLY A 45 31.54 14.11 8.89
C GLY A 45 30.69 14.17 7.65
N GLN A 46 29.52 14.80 7.70
CA GLN A 46 28.57 14.77 6.60
C GLN A 46 28.44 16.14 5.93
N LYS A 47 28.50 16.10 4.59
CA LYS A 47 28.15 17.23 3.72
C LYS A 47 26.63 17.41 3.72
N SER A 48 26.15 18.60 3.34
CA SER A 48 24.73 18.88 3.17
C SER A 48 24.01 17.79 2.34
N TYR A 49 22.90 17.28 2.85
CA TYR A 49 22.10 16.28 2.15
C TYR A 49 20.95 16.93 1.38
N TYR A 50 20.94 16.72 0.07
CA TYR A 50 19.79 17.09 -0.75
C TYR A 50 18.58 16.17 -0.48
N VAL A 51 18.83 14.84 -0.43
CA VAL A 51 17.83 13.83 -0.09
C VAL A 51 18.48 12.79 0.82
N PRO A 52 18.17 12.75 2.13
CA PRO A 52 18.67 11.74 3.02
C PRO A 52 18.33 10.33 2.55
N GLY A 53 19.34 9.51 2.34
CA GLY A 53 19.17 8.11 1.98
C GLY A 53 18.80 7.24 3.20
N TYR A 54 18.51 5.95 2.96
CA TYR A 54 18.12 4.99 3.99
C TYR A 54 19.06 4.95 5.20
N GLY A 55 20.37 4.86 4.97
CA GLY A 55 21.37 4.80 6.07
C GLY A 55 21.36 6.06 6.93
N ILE A 56 21.16 7.22 6.32
CA ILE A 56 21.08 8.51 7.03
C ILE A 56 19.81 8.59 7.87
N LEU A 57 18.66 8.25 7.29
CA LEU A 57 17.39 8.22 8.02
C LEU A 57 17.45 7.25 9.20
N GLN A 58 18.06 6.09 9.03
CA GLN A 58 18.23 5.12 10.11
C GLN A 58 19.08 5.70 11.25
N ARG A 59 20.17 6.41 10.93
CA ARG A 59 21.01 7.10 11.94
C ARG A 59 20.21 8.21 12.63
N LEU A 60 19.46 9.02 11.88
CA LEU A 60 18.61 10.08 12.45
C LEU A 60 17.59 9.50 13.42
N MET A 61 16.89 8.39 13.06
CA MET A 61 15.96 7.74 13.96
C MET A 61 16.61 7.25 15.25
N ARG A 62 17.89 6.86 15.20
CA ARG A 62 18.67 6.47 16.39
C ARG A 62 19.06 7.67 17.24
N ILE A 63 19.59 8.72 16.65
CA ILE A 63 20.03 9.94 17.38
C ILE A 63 18.83 10.62 18.04
N THR A 64 17.69 10.70 17.36
CA THR A 64 16.47 11.30 17.90
C THR A 64 15.68 10.34 18.80
N ASN A 65 16.21 9.15 19.06
CA ASN A 65 15.59 8.11 19.89
C ASN A 65 14.10 7.87 19.54
N ASN A 66 13.80 7.72 18.25
CA ASN A 66 12.42 7.54 17.80
C ASN A 66 11.81 6.24 18.38
N PRO A 67 10.73 6.34 19.17
CA PRO A 67 10.18 5.17 19.88
C PRO A 67 9.60 4.11 18.95
N ASP A 68 9.04 4.50 17.80
CA ASP A 68 8.46 3.56 16.84
C ASP A 68 9.53 2.78 16.08
N PHE A 69 10.73 3.34 15.97
CA PHE A 69 11.90 2.67 15.37
C PHE A 69 12.52 1.63 16.32
N PHE A 70 12.71 1.97 17.60
CA PHE A 70 13.41 1.09 18.53
C PHE A 70 12.54 0.02 19.17
N SER A 71 11.40 0.39 19.72
CA SER A 71 10.57 -0.50 20.53
C SER A 71 9.18 -0.73 19.93
N GLY A 72 8.75 0.16 19.07
CA GLY A 72 7.41 0.17 18.52
C GLY A 72 7.12 -0.97 17.55
N LEU A 73 8.08 -1.25 16.67
CA LEU A 73 8.00 -2.27 15.61
C LEU A 73 9.14 -3.28 15.75
N PRO A 74 8.99 -4.51 15.21
CA PRO A 74 10.12 -5.38 14.95
C PRO A 74 11.15 -4.67 14.07
N MET A 75 12.45 -4.86 14.35
CA MET A 75 13.53 -4.08 13.72
C MET A 75 13.49 -4.15 12.18
N GLN A 76 13.32 -5.34 11.62
CA GLN A 76 13.21 -5.54 10.17
C GLN A 76 12.03 -4.76 9.59
N THR A 77 10.87 -4.82 10.26
CA THR A 77 9.66 -4.08 9.87
C THR A 77 9.92 -2.58 9.90
N ALA A 78 10.53 -2.04 10.97
CA ALA A 78 10.86 -0.62 11.07
C ALA A 78 11.82 -0.18 9.95
N GLN A 79 12.83 -0.97 9.66
CA GLN A 79 13.77 -0.71 8.57
C GLN A 79 13.08 -0.69 7.20
N HIS A 80 12.12 -1.59 6.96
CA HIS A 80 11.34 -1.61 5.72
C HIS A 80 10.46 -0.37 5.57
N VAL A 81 9.84 0.11 6.64
CA VAL A 81 9.05 1.36 6.61
C VAL A 81 9.91 2.54 6.15
N ILE A 82 11.12 2.69 6.72
CA ILE A 82 12.05 3.76 6.32
C ILE A 82 12.52 3.58 4.87
N ARG A 83 12.84 2.35 4.47
CA ARG A 83 13.26 2.04 3.10
C ARG A 83 12.18 2.38 2.08
N GLN A 84 10.90 2.13 2.40
CA GLN A 84 9.77 2.48 1.55
C GLN A 84 9.70 3.99 1.31
N VAL A 85 9.86 4.83 2.35
CA VAL A 85 9.91 6.29 2.20
C VAL A 85 10.98 6.73 1.22
N CYS A 86 12.20 6.14 1.32
CA CYS A 86 13.28 6.45 0.39
C CYS A 86 12.94 6.03 -1.06
N THR A 87 12.32 4.87 -1.22
CA THR A 87 11.91 4.33 -2.53
C THR A 87 10.85 5.22 -3.17
N ASP A 88 9.83 5.61 -2.41
CA ASP A 88 8.74 6.47 -2.88
C ASP A 88 9.27 7.85 -3.30
N PHE A 89 10.18 8.42 -2.51
CA PHE A 89 10.77 9.71 -2.83
C PHE A 89 11.67 9.67 -4.06
N LYS A 90 12.48 8.61 -4.22
CA LYS A 90 13.28 8.38 -5.43
C LYS A 90 12.38 8.18 -6.67
N GLY A 91 11.30 7.43 -6.53
CA GLY A 91 10.32 7.22 -7.58
C GLY A 91 9.66 8.53 -8.04
N TRP A 92 9.32 9.40 -7.08
CA TRP A 92 8.81 10.72 -7.39
C TRP A 92 9.84 11.58 -8.15
N LEU A 93 11.10 11.62 -7.71
CA LEU A 93 12.16 12.36 -8.41
C LEU A 93 12.38 11.85 -9.84
N ALA A 94 12.34 10.53 -10.03
CA ALA A 94 12.45 9.93 -11.36
C ALA A 94 11.25 10.32 -12.25
N SER A 95 10.04 10.30 -11.71
CA SER A 95 8.82 10.74 -12.41
C SER A 95 8.88 12.23 -12.76
N LEU A 96 9.36 13.05 -11.83
CA LEU A 96 9.53 14.49 -12.07
C LEU A 96 10.55 14.78 -13.18
N LYS A 97 11.65 14.00 -13.24
CA LYS A 97 12.64 14.09 -14.31
C LYS A 97 12.05 13.71 -15.68
N LYS A 98 11.23 12.66 -15.73
CA LYS A 98 10.51 12.25 -16.96
C LYS A 98 9.50 13.31 -17.39
N TYR A 99 8.70 13.80 -16.45
CA TYR A 99 7.72 14.87 -16.70
C TYR A 99 8.35 16.14 -17.28
N ARG A 100 9.54 16.54 -16.80
CA ARG A 100 10.28 17.71 -17.34
C ARG A 100 10.74 17.52 -18.78
N LYS A 101 10.98 16.27 -19.20
CA LYS A 101 11.37 15.94 -20.58
C LYS A 101 10.17 15.86 -21.52
N ASP A 102 9.11 15.21 -21.06
CA ASP A 102 7.88 15.01 -21.81
C ASP A 102 6.66 15.01 -20.87
N PRO A 103 5.92 16.13 -20.80
CA PRO A 103 4.70 16.24 -20.00
C PRO A 103 3.49 15.51 -20.61
N SER A 104 3.50 15.16 -21.89
CA SER A 104 2.31 14.67 -22.63
C SER A 104 1.78 13.33 -22.08
N GLY A 105 2.67 12.48 -21.56
CA GLY A 105 2.31 11.20 -20.94
C GLY A 105 1.76 11.30 -19.52
N TYR A 106 1.50 12.50 -18.99
CA TYR A 106 1.06 12.71 -17.62
C TYR A 106 -0.21 13.55 -17.58
N THR A 107 -1.13 13.20 -16.67
CA THR A 107 -2.33 14.01 -16.38
C THR A 107 -2.04 15.30 -15.63
N GLY A 108 -0.78 15.50 -15.18
CA GLY A 108 -0.31 16.70 -14.50
C GLY A 108 1.04 16.47 -13.82
N LYS A 109 1.62 17.54 -13.26
CA LYS A 109 2.91 17.48 -12.58
C LYS A 109 2.91 16.50 -11.40
N PRO A 110 3.87 15.54 -11.34
CA PRO A 110 3.98 14.60 -10.22
C PRO A 110 4.09 15.32 -8.87
N LYS A 111 3.21 14.97 -7.95
CA LYS A 111 3.18 15.55 -6.60
C LYS A 111 4.16 14.84 -5.68
N MET A 112 4.86 15.62 -4.84
CA MET A 112 5.75 15.08 -3.81
C MET A 112 4.98 14.12 -2.88
N PRO A 113 5.58 12.97 -2.47
CA PRO A 113 4.97 12.06 -1.52
C PRO A 113 4.44 12.79 -0.27
N GLY A 114 3.18 12.52 0.08
CA GLY A 114 2.48 13.16 1.18
C GLY A 114 2.47 12.30 2.45
N TYR A 115 2.18 12.93 3.58
CA TYR A 115 2.01 12.21 4.85
C TYR A 115 0.82 11.25 4.79
N CYS A 116 0.98 10.11 5.46
CA CYS A 116 -0.12 9.18 5.68
C CYS A 116 -1.14 9.82 6.63
N ARG A 117 -2.35 10.12 6.11
CA ARG A 117 -3.45 10.76 6.86
C ARG A 117 -4.32 9.76 7.61
N ASN A 118 -4.31 8.49 7.20
CA ASN A 118 -5.04 7.43 7.88
C ASN A 118 -4.35 7.10 9.21
N ASP A 119 -5.11 6.57 10.16
CA ASP A 119 -4.58 6.17 11.48
C ASP A 119 -3.62 4.98 11.41
N THR A 120 -3.61 4.28 10.30
CA THR A 120 -2.83 3.07 10.09
C THR A 120 -2.17 3.06 8.71
N ALA A 121 -0.98 2.44 8.62
CA ALA A 121 -0.29 2.17 7.37
C ALA A 121 -0.01 0.68 7.20
N SER A 122 0.21 0.25 5.95
CA SER A 122 0.68 -1.10 5.65
C SER A 122 2.13 -1.27 6.11
N TYR A 123 2.46 -2.48 6.53
CA TYR A 123 3.82 -2.86 6.93
C TYR A 123 4.07 -4.33 6.55
N LEU A 124 5.32 -4.77 6.62
CA LEU A 124 5.66 -6.13 6.26
C LEU A 124 6.60 -6.77 7.27
N PHE A 125 6.56 -8.09 7.31
CA PHE A 125 7.53 -8.96 7.97
C PHE A 125 8.34 -9.69 6.91
N THR A 126 9.63 -9.77 7.10
CA THR A 126 10.51 -10.56 6.23
C THR A 126 10.40 -12.05 6.54
N ASN A 127 10.98 -12.89 5.69
CA ASN A 127 11.09 -14.34 5.93
C ASN A 127 11.96 -14.71 7.14
N GLN A 128 12.74 -13.78 7.68
CA GLN A 128 13.48 -13.97 8.92
C GLN A 128 12.56 -13.86 10.14
N ASP A 129 11.53 -13.01 10.04
CA ASP A 129 10.60 -12.72 11.10
C ASP A 129 9.31 -13.56 11.01
N ALA A 130 8.87 -13.89 9.82
CA ALA A 130 7.62 -14.62 9.55
C ALA A 130 7.90 -16.09 9.25
N VAL A 131 7.39 -16.99 10.08
CA VAL A 131 7.61 -18.45 9.95
C VAL A 131 6.27 -19.16 9.82
N ILE A 132 6.20 -20.12 8.89
CA ILE A 132 5.08 -21.07 8.81
C ILE A 132 5.52 -22.39 9.45
N TYR A 133 4.85 -22.78 10.52
CA TYR A 133 5.07 -24.02 11.22
C TYR A 133 3.72 -24.71 11.47
N ASP A 134 3.65 -25.99 11.15
CA ASP A 134 2.42 -26.80 11.29
C ASP A 134 1.18 -26.12 10.67
N GLY A 135 1.31 -25.65 9.41
CA GLY A 135 0.21 -24.99 8.71
C GLY A 135 -0.25 -23.64 9.28
N LYS A 136 0.48 -23.10 10.26
CA LYS A 136 0.15 -21.85 10.93
C LYS A 136 1.27 -20.83 10.78
N LEU A 137 0.90 -19.60 10.39
CA LEU A 137 1.80 -18.45 10.34
C LEU A 137 2.05 -17.91 11.74
N LYS A 138 3.31 -17.80 12.10
CA LYS A 138 3.83 -17.14 13.31
C LYS A 138 4.47 -15.82 12.90
N LEU A 139 4.06 -14.74 13.54
CA LEU A 139 4.60 -13.40 13.35
C LEU A 139 5.22 -12.88 14.65
N PRO A 140 6.30 -12.08 14.62
CA PRO A 140 6.97 -11.60 15.81
C PRO A 140 6.07 -10.69 16.63
N ARG A 141 6.12 -10.83 17.95
CA ARG A 141 5.30 -10.07 18.92
C ARG A 141 3.79 -10.17 18.70
N ILE A 142 3.31 -11.12 17.89
CA ILE A 142 1.89 -11.43 17.70
C ILE A 142 1.62 -12.83 18.25
N LYS A 143 0.76 -12.92 19.27
CA LYS A 143 0.43 -14.21 19.94
C LYS A 143 -0.46 -15.11 19.07
N ILE A 144 -1.26 -14.51 18.19
CA ILE A 144 -2.20 -15.24 17.34
C ILE A 144 -1.43 -16.07 16.32
N ARG A 145 -1.82 -17.35 16.18
CA ARG A 145 -1.37 -18.25 15.12
C ARG A 145 -2.43 -18.25 14.01
N ILE A 146 -2.05 -17.92 12.81
CA ILE A 146 -2.98 -17.76 11.69
C ILE A 146 -2.87 -18.96 10.77
N PRO A 147 -3.94 -19.77 10.62
CA PRO A 147 -3.92 -20.92 9.72
C PRO A 147 -3.71 -20.44 8.29
N VAL A 148 -2.77 -21.05 7.58
CA VAL A 148 -2.45 -20.73 6.20
C VAL A 148 -2.42 -21.99 5.35
N ARG A 149 -2.95 -21.93 4.13
CA ARG A 149 -2.78 -23.03 3.18
C ARG A 149 -1.35 -23.08 2.72
N ARG A 150 -0.73 -24.26 2.83
CA ARG A 150 0.62 -24.49 2.31
C ARG A 150 0.65 -24.20 0.81
N ARG A 151 1.57 -23.38 0.37
CA ARG A 151 1.87 -23.10 -1.04
C ARG A 151 3.25 -23.68 -1.37
N HIS A 152 3.45 -24.05 -2.64
CA HIS A 152 4.77 -24.39 -3.12
C HIS A 152 5.63 -23.12 -3.16
N GLY A 153 6.92 -23.28 -2.85
CA GLY A 153 7.87 -22.18 -2.84
C GLY A 153 8.31 -21.73 -1.45
N ARG A 154 9.23 -20.79 -1.43
CA ARG A 154 9.81 -20.20 -0.21
C ARG A 154 9.03 -18.94 0.15
N LEU A 155 8.56 -18.83 1.38
CA LEU A 155 7.98 -17.58 1.89
C LEU A 155 9.06 -16.51 1.92
N MET A 156 8.81 -15.36 1.27
CA MET A 156 9.75 -14.23 1.19
C MET A 156 9.34 -13.10 2.14
N GLU A 157 8.07 -12.77 2.17
CA GLU A 157 7.55 -11.71 3.03
C GLU A 157 6.06 -11.91 3.33
N VAL A 158 5.60 -11.32 4.42
CA VAL A 158 4.18 -11.21 4.79
C VAL A 158 3.84 -9.74 4.93
N LYS A 159 3.08 -9.21 3.98
CA LYS A 159 2.60 -7.83 4.02
C LYS A 159 1.27 -7.76 4.75
N VAL A 160 1.17 -6.88 5.74
CA VAL A 160 -0.05 -6.62 6.51
C VAL A 160 -0.63 -5.30 6.00
N LYS A 161 -1.83 -5.38 5.45
CA LYS A 161 -2.54 -4.23 4.89
C LYS A 161 -3.80 -3.96 5.71
N PRO A 162 -3.95 -2.78 6.34
CA PRO A 162 -5.21 -2.37 6.93
C PRO A 162 -6.29 -2.27 5.86
N VAL A 163 -7.44 -2.86 6.13
CA VAL A 163 -8.62 -2.79 5.27
C VAL A 163 -9.82 -2.41 6.12
N SER A 164 -10.94 -2.07 5.46
CA SER A 164 -12.18 -1.75 6.16
C SER A 164 -12.61 -2.93 7.05
N GLY A 165 -12.65 -2.69 8.35
CA GLY A 165 -13.07 -3.70 9.34
C GLY A 165 -12.02 -4.72 9.77
N GLY A 166 -10.73 -4.60 9.33
CA GLY A 166 -9.71 -5.57 9.72
C GLY A 166 -8.36 -5.42 9.03
N TYR A 167 -7.71 -6.55 8.81
CA TYR A 167 -6.41 -6.64 8.13
C TYR A 167 -6.41 -7.73 7.07
N GLU A 168 -5.81 -7.45 5.94
CA GLU A 168 -5.49 -8.41 4.89
C GLU A 168 -4.02 -8.80 5.00
N LEU A 169 -3.74 -10.10 4.98
CA LEU A 169 -2.38 -10.64 4.95
C LEU A 169 -2.06 -11.12 3.56
N LEU A 170 -1.03 -10.55 2.96
CA LEU A 170 -0.50 -10.94 1.66
C LEU A 170 0.81 -11.71 1.89
N LEU A 171 0.79 -13.00 1.59
CA LEU A 171 1.96 -13.87 1.69
C LEU A 171 2.62 -13.95 0.31
N VAL A 172 3.86 -13.51 0.22
CA VAL A 172 4.64 -13.52 -1.02
C VAL A 172 5.57 -14.71 -1.00
N TYR A 173 5.48 -15.55 -2.03
CA TYR A 173 6.30 -16.75 -2.20
C TYR A 173 7.20 -16.62 -3.42
N GLN A 174 8.45 -17.05 -3.28
CA GLN A 174 9.33 -17.30 -4.40
C GLN A 174 9.07 -18.72 -4.90
N VAL A 175 8.66 -18.84 -6.15
CA VAL A 175 8.48 -20.11 -6.83
C VAL A 175 9.50 -20.23 -7.96
N LYS A 176 9.86 -21.44 -8.34
CA LYS A 176 10.64 -21.66 -9.57
C LYS A 176 9.76 -21.32 -10.77
N ASP A 177 10.34 -20.70 -11.77
CA ASP A 177 9.61 -20.44 -13.01
C ASP A 177 9.12 -21.76 -13.60
N ALA A 178 7.82 -21.82 -13.89
CA ALA A 178 7.28 -22.89 -14.72
C ALA A 178 7.81 -22.71 -16.14
N SER A 179 8.15 -23.80 -16.82
CA SER A 179 8.42 -23.74 -18.24
C SER A 179 7.25 -23.09 -18.96
N VAL A 180 7.52 -22.02 -19.69
CA VAL A 180 6.48 -21.36 -20.51
C VAL A 180 5.98 -22.38 -21.52
N GLN A 181 4.79 -22.92 -21.29
CA GLN A 181 4.11 -23.67 -22.33
C GLN A 181 3.61 -22.64 -23.37
N SER A 182 4.24 -22.60 -24.52
CA SER A 182 3.67 -21.86 -25.64
C SER A 182 2.36 -22.55 -26.02
N GLY A 183 1.25 -21.92 -25.71
CA GLY A 183 -0.06 -22.38 -26.18
C GLY A 183 -0.10 -22.37 -27.70
N LYS A 184 -0.75 -23.38 -28.31
CA LYS A 184 -0.96 -23.46 -29.77
C LYS A 184 -2.09 -22.54 -30.25
N HIS A 185 -2.89 -22.04 -29.32
CA HIS A 185 -4.09 -21.23 -29.60
C HIS A 185 -3.99 -19.86 -28.94
N ALA A 186 -4.60 -18.88 -29.60
CA ALA A 186 -4.71 -17.51 -29.13
C ALA A 186 -6.17 -17.15 -28.79
N ALA A 187 -6.35 -16.27 -27.80
CA ALA A 187 -7.65 -15.70 -27.49
C ALA A 187 -7.53 -14.18 -27.30
N ALA A 188 -8.51 -13.46 -27.81
CA ALA A 188 -8.68 -12.03 -27.58
C ALA A 188 -9.72 -11.81 -26.48
N VAL A 189 -9.45 -10.84 -25.61
CA VAL A 189 -10.34 -10.50 -24.49
C VAL A 189 -10.66 -9.00 -24.55
N ASP A 190 -11.94 -8.68 -24.61
CA ASP A 190 -12.45 -7.32 -24.50
C ASP A 190 -13.19 -7.12 -23.17
N PHE A 191 -12.91 -6.01 -22.48
CA PHE A 191 -13.51 -5.66 -21.19
C PHE A 191 -14.55 -4.55 -21.36
N GLY A 192 -15.74 -4.76 -20.78
CA GLY A 192 -16.83 -3.81 -20.85
C GLY A 192 -17.57 -3.65 -19.52
N VAL A 193 -18.50 -2.70 -19.49
CA VAL A 193 -19.30 -2.37 -18.29
C VAL A 193 -20.53 -3.29 -18.17
N ASP A 194 -21.24 -3.52 -19.27
CA ASP A 194 -22.45 -4.36 -19.28
C ASP A 194 -22.12 -5.83 -19.48
N ASN A 195 -21.16 -6.12 -20.32
CA ASN A 195 -20.48 -7.40 -20.40
C ASN A 195 -19.09 -7.21 -19.80
N THR A 196 -18.85 -7.83 -18.66
CA THR A 196 -17.56 -7.67 -17.95
C THR A 196 -16.40 -8.11 -18.82
N MET A 197 -16.63 -9.13 -19.65
CA MET A 197 -15.59 -9.69 -20.51
C MET A 197 -16.24 -10.44 -21.68
N ALA A 198 -15.77 -10.16 -22.88
CA ALA A 198 -16.04 -10.94 -24.09
C ALA A 198 -14.74 -11.59 -24.54
N VAL A 199 -14.76 -12.89 -24.78
CA VAL A 199 -13.58 -13.68 -25.16
C VAL A 199 -13.87 -14.39 -26.47
N VAL A 200 -12.94 -14.30 -27.42
CA VAL A 200 -12.98 -15.01 -28.68
C VAL A 200 -11.67 -15.74 -28.91
N SER A 201 -11.71 -17.01 -29.23
CA SER A 201 -10.54 -17.83 -29.53
C SER A 201 -10.42 -18.12 -31.03
N ASP A 202 -9.20 -18.35 -31.51
CA ASP A 202 -8.88 -18.84 -32.86
C ASP A 202 -9.49 -20.23 -33.15
N THR A 203 -9.89 -20.95 -32.10
CA THR A 203 -10.64 -22.24 -32.25
C THR A 203 -12.12 -22.05 -32.56
N GLY A 204 -12.60 -20.80 -32.79
CA GLY A 204 -14.01 -20.48 -33.04
C GLY A 204 -14.89 -20.46 -31.78
N LYS A 205 -14.33 -20.73 -30.60
CA LYS A 205 -15.08 -20.64 -29.33
C LYS A 205 -15.15 -19.20 -28.84
N SER A 206 -16.34 -18.79 -28.38
CA SER A 206 -16.55 -17.48 -27.75
C SER A 206 -17.25 -17.65 -26.40
N ILE A 207 -16.90 -16.78 -25.44
CA ILE A 207 -17.47 -16.74 -24.09
C ILE A 207 -17.84 -15.30 -23.77
N LEU A 208 -19.07 -15.10 -23.31
CA LEU A 208 -19.55 -13.79 -22.86
C LEU A 208 -19.83 -13.83 -21.34
N PHE A 209 -19.11 -13.06 -20.57
CA PHE A 209 -19.35 -12.89 -19.14
C PHE A 209 -20.21 -11.65 -18.88
N LYS A 210 -21.48 -11.86 -18.56
CA LYS A 210 -22.42 -10.77 -18.27
C LYS A 210 -22.06 -10.07 -16.96
N GLY A 211 -21.89 -8.73 -17.00
CA GLY A 211 -21.51 -7.90 -15.84
C GLY A 211 -22.70 -7.43 -14.98
N ARG A 212 -23.93 -7.78 -15.33
CA ARG A 212 -25.15 -7.29 -14.67
C ARG A 212 -25.14 -7.52 -13.15
N PHE A 213 -24.65 -8.66 -12.67
CA PHE A 213 -24.55 -8.96 -11.24
C PHE A 213 -23.60 -8.00 -10.53
N ILE A 214 -22.43 -7.71 -11.10
CA ILE A 214 -21.46 -6.78 -10.55
C ILE A 214 -22.06 -5.37 -10.49
N LYS A 215 -22.75 -4.95 -11.55
CA LYS A 215 -23.46 -3.67 -11.63
C LYS A 215 -24.54 -3.56 -10.56
N SER A 216 -25.37 -4.59 -10.38
CA SER A 216 -26.42 -4.65 -9.36
C SER A 216 -25.85 -4.55 -7.94
N VAL A 217 -24.80 -5.31 -7.63
CA VAL A 217 -24.16 -5.24 -6.31
C VAL A 217 -23.54 -3.85 -6.04
N ASN A 218 -22.95 -3.22 -7.06
CA ASN A 218 -22.43 -1.86 -6.94
C ASN A 218 -23.55 -0.84 -6.68
N GLN A 219 -24.67 -0.94 -7.40
CA GLN A 219 -25.82 -0.06 -7.22
C GLN A 219 -26.43 -0.23 -5.82
N TYR A 220 -26.65 -1.47 -5.38
CA TYR A 220 -27.12 -1.77 -4.03
C TYR A 220 -26.19 -1.17 -2.95
N PHE A 221 -24.87 -1.37 -3.11
CA PHE A 221 -23.88 -0.80 -2.20
C PHE A 221 -23.98 0.72 -2.15
N MET A 222 -24.03 1.39 -3.29
CA MET A 222 -24.12 2.85 -3.35
C MET A 222 -25.39 3.38 -2.70
N LYS A 223 -26.53 2.73 -2.95
CA LYS A 223 -27.81 3.08 -2.31
C LYS A 223 -27.72 2.95 -0.80
N LYS A 224 -27.31 1.81 -0.29
CA LYS A 224 -27.18 1.56 1.16
C LYS A 224 -26.17 2.45 1.84
N LYS A 225 -25.05 2.75 1.17
CA LYS A 225 -24.06 3.70 1.66
C LYS A 225 -24.63 5.11 1.77
N ALA A 226 -25.34 5.59 0.73
CA ALA A 226 -25.95 6.91 0.73
C ALA A 226 -27.02 7.06 1.83
N GLU A 227 -27.94 6.07 1.95
CA GLU A 227 -28.94 6.03 3.03
C GLU A 227 -28.28 6.13 4.41
N ARG A 228 -27.23 5.34 4.66
CA ARG A 228 -26.55 5.32 5.96
C ARG A 228 -25.81 6.62 6.25
N ILE A 229 -25.12 7.17 5.27
CA ILE A 229 -24.41 8.45 5.42
C ILE A 229 -25.42 9.57 5.69
N SER A 230 -26.51 9.65 4.96
CA SER A 230 -27.57 10.63 5.17
C SER A 230 -28.13 10.62 6.61
N LEU A 231 -28.42 9.41 7.11
CA LEU A 231 -28.90 9.25 8.50
C LEU A 231 -27.87 9.72 9.53
N MET A 232 -26.59 9.46 9.29
CA MET A 232 -25.50 9.76 10.23
C MET A 232 -25.02 11.22 10.14
N SER A 233 -25.32 11.91 9.04
CA SER A 233 -24.94 13.33 8.82
C SER A 233 -25.96 14.31 9.37
N LYS A 234 -27.14 13.86 9.80
CA LYS A 234 -28.15 14.74 10.39
C LYS A 234 -27.59 15.42 11.63
N GLY A 235 -27.60 16.75 11.66
CA GLY A 235 -27.09 17.58 12.76
C GLY A 235 -25.56 17.69 12.88
N LYS A 236 -24.81 17.25 11.87
CA LYS A 236 -23.35 17.37 11.83
C LYS A 236 -22.88 18.40 10.79
N GLU A 237 -21.75 19.04 11.07
CA GLU A 237 -21.10 19.90 10.09
C GLU A 237 -20.61 19.08 8.89
N THR A 238 -20.66 19.66 7.69
CA THR A 238 -20.32 19.01 6.41
C THR A 238 -18.87 18.54 6.30
N THR A 239 -17.97 19.01 7.17
CA THR A 239 -16.56 18.67 7.21
C THR A 239 -16.24 17.37 7.95
N GLU A 240 -17.15 16.89 8.81
CA GLU A 240 -16.94 15.66 9.57
C GLU A 240 -17.08 14.41 8.70
N ARG A 241 -16.05 13.55 8.76
CA ARG A 241 -16.08 12.25 8.07
C ARG A 241 -17.07 11.33 8.77
N VAL A 242 -18.17 11.06 8.11
CA VAL A 242 -19.22 10.16 8.60
C VAL A 242 -18.95 8.73 8.13
N TRP A 243 -18.65 7.82 9.07
CA TRP A 243 -18.39 6.41 8.78
C TRP A 243 -18.83 5.51 9.95
N SER A 244 -19.12 4.23 9.67
CA SER A 244 -19.58 3.28 10.70
C SER A 244 -19.12 1.86 10.43
N LYS A 245 -19.14 1.00 11.46
CA LYS A 245 -18.87 -0.44 11.32
C LYS A 245 -19.81 -1.15 10.34
N TYR A 246 -21.03 -0.65 10.19
CA TYR A 246 -21.96 -1.15 9.16
C TYR A 246 -21.43 -0.89 7.75
N LEU A 247 -20.94 0.31 7.48
CA LEU A 247 -20.34 0.67 6.19
C LEU A 247 -19.06 -0.13 5.91
N ASP A 248 -18.28 -0.47 6.95
CA ASP A 248 -17.14 -1.37 6.83
C ASP A 248 -17.56 -2.76 6.36
N ARG A 249 -18.57 -3.36 7.03
CA ARG A 249 -19.11 -4.69 6.64
C ARG A 249 -19.69 -4.67 5.24
N LEU A 250 -20.44 -3.64 4.90
CA LEU A 250 -21.04 -3.48 3.56
C LEU A 250 -19.94 -3.36 2.48
N SER A 251 -18.88 -2.60 2.75
CA SER A 251 -17.72 -2.46 1.85
C SER A 251 -16.96 -3.77 1.69
N ALA A 252 -16.75 -4.50 2.80
CA ALA A 252 -16.09 -5.81 2.78
C ALA A 252 -16.90 -6.84 1.97
N TYR A 253 -18.21 -6.89 2.17
CA TYR A 253 -19.12 -7.75 1.40
C TYR A 253 -19.02 -7.46 -0.11
N ARG A 254 -19.18 -6.20 -0.51
CA ARG A 254 -19.05 -5.79 -1.91
C ARG A 254 -17.72 -6.22 -2.52
N THR A 255 -16.62 -5.93 -1.81
CA THR A 255 -15.27 -6.24 -2.29
C THR A 255 -15.07 -7.75 -2.45
N SER A 256 -15.51 -8.54 -1.49
CA SER A 256 -15.41 -10.00 -1.53
C SER A 256 -16.25 -10.60 -2.66
N TYR A 257 -17.48 -10.11 -2.85
CA TYR A 257 -18.36 -10.56 -3.93
C TYR A 257 -17.76 -10.30 -5.30
N ILE A 258 -17.31 -9.07 -5.55
CA ILE A 258 -16.69 -8.70 -6.84
C ILE A 258 -15.42 -9.53 -7.09
N ARG A 259 -14.58 -9.71 -6.08
CA ARG A 259 -13.36 -10.53 -6.18
C ARG A 259 -13.69 -11.98 -6.52
N ASP A 260 -14.71 -12.57 -5.88
CA ASP A 260 -15.17 -13.93 -6.18
C ASP A 260 -15.68 -14.05 -7.63
N CYS A 261 -16.44 -13.07 -8.11
CA CYS A 261 -16.89 -13.04 -9.50
C CYS A 261 -15.71 -13.05 -10.49
N PHE A 262 -14.72 -12.19 -10.28
CA PHE A 262 -13.53 -12.16 -11.15
C PHE A 262 -12.70 -13.45 -11.07
N HIS A 263 -12.54 -14.05 -9.89
CA HIS A 263 -11.87 -15.34 -9.77
C HIS A 263 -12.61 -16.47 -10.48
N LYS A 264 -13.94 -16.47 -10.44
CA LYS A 264 -14.76 -17.44 -11.19
C LYS A 264 -14.64 -17.25 -12.69
N MET A 265 -14.64 -16.01 -13.16
CA MET A 265 -14.43 -15.69 -14.58
C MET A 265 -13.04 -16.14 -15.06
N SER A 266 -11.98 -15.76 -14.32
CA SER A 266 -10.60 -16.13 -14.65
C SER A 266 -10.33 -17.63 -14.68
N ARG A 267 -11.10 -18.46 -13.92
CA ARG A 267 -10.97 -19.92 -13.97
C ARG A 267 -11.62 -20.55 -15.19
N LYS A 268 -12.49 -19.83 -15.87
CA LYS A 268 -13.20 -20.31 -17.07
C LYS A 268 -12.49 -19.92 -18.37
N LEU A 269 -11.49 -19.04 -18.26
CA LEU A 269 -10.54 -18.72 -19.32
C LEU A 269 -9.44 -19.77 -19.41
#